data_69fd4805285f4e2d38660adbaa830363
#
_entry.id   69fd4805285f4e2d38660adbaa830363
#
_cell.length_a   1.000
_cell.length_b   1.000
_cell.length_c   1.000
_cell.angle_alpha   90.00
_cell.angle_beta   90.00
_cell.angle_gamma   90.00
#
_symmetry.space_group_name_H-M   'P 1'
#
loop_
_entity.id
_entity.type
_entity.pdbx_description
1 polymer ?
#
loop_
_entity_poly.entity_id
_entity_poly.type
_entity_poly.pdbx_seq_one_letter_code
_entity_poly.pdbx_strand_id
1 'polypeptide(L)'
;PMNSSAASDVYKRQSLDMAVNYAKERYAFGRPIGSYQAIKHKLADMYIALTLAKSNCYYAAWALSTDSADLPSASATARVSAIKAYQLCSQENIQTHGGNGFTWEYDCHMFYRRSKLLSLNLGSLSNWREKLVTSLEQSNIN
;
A
#
# COMPACT_ATOMS: atom_id res chain seq x y z
N PRO A 1 11.85 0.14 17.23
CA PRO A 1 11.52 0.82 15.94
C PRO A 1 11.10 -0.11 14.80
N MET A 2 11.34 -1.42 14.89
CA MET A 2 10.91 -2.41 13.87
C MET A 2 9.38 -2.61 13.77
N ASN A 3 8.62 -2.16 14.75
CA ASN A 3 7.18 -2.41 14.80
C ASN A 3 6.33 -1.59 13.82
N SER A 4 6.81 -0.47 13.29
CA SER A 4 5.97 0.38 12.44
C SER A 4 5.90 -0.08 10.98
N SER A 5 6.98 -0.62 10.41
CA SER A 5 6.98 -1.15 9.03
C SER A 5 6.27 -2.50 8.95
N ALA A 6 6.54 -3.40 9.89
CA ALA A 6 5.83 -4.68 9.98
C ALA A 6 4.33 -4.49 10.24
N ALA A 7 3.95 -3.59 11.15
CA ALA A 7 2.55 -3.24 11.37
C ALA A 7 1.89 -2.64 10.10
N SER A 8 2.61 -1.80 9.37
CA SER A 8 2.13 -1.23 8.11
C SER A 8 1.86 -2.30 7.05
N ASP A 9 2.71 -3.32 6.94
CA ASP A 9 2.52 -4.42 5.98
C ASP A 9 1.35 -5.32 6.36
N VAL A 10 1.15 -5.58 7.65
CA VAL A 10 0.00 -6.33 8.16
C VAL A 10 -1.31 -5.59 7.82
N TYR A 11 -1.41 -4.30 8.10
CA TYR A 11 -2.63 -3.53 7.81
C TYR A 11 -2.94 -3.40 6.32
N LYS A 12 -1.93 -3.25 5.47
CA LYS A 12 -2.10 -3.22 4.01
C LYS A 12 -2.70 -4.53 3.51
N ARG A 13 -2.15 -5.66 3.95
CA ARG A 13 -2.63 -6.98 3.57
C ARG A 13 -4.04 -7.24 4.09
N GLN A 14 -4.33 -6.86 5.32
CA GLN A 14 -5.67 -6.97 5.89
C GLN A 14 -6.73 -6.22 5.07
N SER A 15 -6.40 -5.02 4.54
CA SER A 15 -7.32 -4.26 3.68
C SER A 15 -7.62 -5.02 2.38
N LEU A 16 -6.62 -5.66 1.77
CA LEU A 16 -6.83 -6.49 0.58
C LEU A 16 -7.64 -7.74 0.91
N ASP A 17 -7.29 -8.46 1.95
CA ASP A 17 -7.97 -9.70 2.36
C ASP A 17 -9.45 -9.42 2.68
N MET A 18 -9.74 -8.30 3.36
CA MET A 18 -11.10 -7.84 3.64
C MET A 18 -11.88 -7.57 2.34
N ALA A 19 -11.29 -6.85 1.38
CA ALA A 19 -11.92 -6.57 0.09
C ALA A 19 -12.18 -7.86 -0.72
N VAL A 20 -11.23 -8.80 -0.71
CA VAL A 20 -11.35 -10.10 -1.40
C VAL A 20 -12.47 -10.94 -0.79
N ASN A 21 -12.53 -11.04 0.54
CA ASN A 21 -13.56 -11.81 1.24
C ASN A 21 -14.96 -11.22 0.97
N TYR A 22 -15.09 -9.90 1.11
CA TYR A 22 -16.35 -9.24 0.79
C TYR A 22 -16.77 -9.45 -0.67
N ALA A 23 -15.84 -9.39 -1.62
CA ALA A 23 -16.11 -9.60 -3.03
C ALA A 23 -16.57 -11.04 -3.35
N LYS A 24 -16.17 -12.03 -2.54
CA LYS A 24 -16.64 -13.42 -2.66
C LYS A 24 -18.03 -13.65 -2.07
N GLU A 25 -18.35 -12.94 -1.00
CA GLU A 25 -19.57 -13.15 -0.22
C GLU A 25 -20.73 -12.25 -0.67
N ARG A 26 -20.44 -11.06 -1.15
CA ARG A 26 -21.47 -10.10 -1.58
C ARG A 26 -21.98 -10.42 -2.96
N TYR A 27 -23.30 -10.63 -3.07
CA TYR A 27 -23.99 -10.88 -4.33
C TYR A 27 -24.61 -9.58 -4.88
N ALA A 28 -24.51 -9.41 -6.20
CA ALA A 28 -25.22 -8.39 -6.96
C ALA A 28 -25.57 -8.98 -8.34
N PHE A 29 -26.80 -8.75 -8.80
CA PHE A 29 -27.30 -9.28 -10.06
C PHE A 29 -27.16 -10.81 -10.20
N GLY A 30 -27.44 -11.53 -9.10
CA GLY A 30 -27.47 -13.00 -9.07
C GLY A 30 -26.13 -13.71 -8.98
N ARG A 31 -25.01 -12.98 -8.79
CA ARG A 31 -23.68 -13.59 -8.66
C ARG A 31 -22.78 -12.78 -7.71
N PRO A 32 -21.71 -13.39 -7.16
CA PRO A 32 -20.74 -12.65 -6.33
C PRO A 32 -20.13 -11.47 -7.08
N ILE A 33 -19.96 -10.33 -6.40
CA ILE A 33 -19.38 -9.14 -7.04
C ILE A 33 -17.95 -9.36 -7.53
N GLY A 34 -17.18 -10.25 -6.88
CA GLY A 34 -15.85 -10.65 -7.33
C GLY A 34 -15.82 -11.40 -8.67
N SER A 35 -16.97 -11.81 -9.21
CA SER A 35 -17.07 -12.39 -10.56
C SER A 35 -17.00 -11.35 -11.67
N TYR A 36 -17.24 -10.06 -11.35
CA TYR A 36 -17.17 -8.97 -12.32
C TYR A 36 -15.75 -8.51 -12.57
N GLN A 37 -15.39 -8.29 -13.85
CA GLN A 37 -14.04 -7.90 -14.25
C GLN A 37 -13.56 -6.60 -13.56
N ALA A 38 -14.44 -5.60 -13.43
CA ALA A 38 -14.11 -4.34 -12.78
C ALA A 38 -13.61 -4.54 -11.34
N ILE A 39 -14.21 -5.45 -10.58
CA ILE A 39 -13.79 -5.78 -9.21
C ILE A 39 -12.51 -6.62 -9.22
N LYS A 40 -12.41 -7.61 -10.13
CA LYS A 40 -11.21 -8.45 -10.26
C LYS A 40 -9.97 -7.61 -10.56
N HIS A 41 -10.07 -6.65 -11.48
CA HIS A 41 -8.95 -5.77 -11.86
C HIS A 41 -8.51 -4.90 -10.67
N LYS A 42 -9.45 -4.31 -9.94
CA LYS A 42 -9.14 -3.55 -8.72
C LYS A 42 -8.40 -4.37 -7.69
N LEU A 43 -8.87 -5.57 -7.40
CA LEU A 43 -8.22 -6.48 -6.45
C LEU A 43 -6.82 -6.91 -6.93
N ALA A 44 -6.65 -7.12 -8.24
CA ALA A 44 -5.36 -7.42 -8.85
C ALA A 44 -4.38 -6.23 -8.71
N ASP A 45 -4.84 -5.00 -8.98
CA ASP A 45 -4.03 -3.79 -8.83
C ASP A 45 -3.59 -3.58 -7.36
N MET A 46 -4.48 -3.83 -6.40
CA MET A 46 -4.15 -3.81 -4.97
C MET A 46 -3.06 -4.85 -4.65
N TYR A 47 -3.20 -6.07 -5.13
CA TYR A 47 -2.23 -7.14 -4.92
C TYR A 47 -0.85 -6.81 -5.51
N ILE A 48 -0.82 -6.31 -6.74
CA ILE A 48 0.43 -5.89 -7.42
C ILE A 48 1.11 -4.78 -6.64
N ALA A 49 0.37 -3.74 -6.26
CA ALA A 49 0.92 -2.62 -5.49
C ALA A 49 1.53 -3.06 -4.15
N LEU A 50 0.85 -3.98 -3.44
CA LEU A 50 1.35 -4.55 -2.19
C LEU A 50 2.61 -5.36 -2.39
N THR A 51 2.65 -6.21 -3.42
CA THR A 51 3.79 -7.07 -3.71
C THR A 51 5.02 -6.25 -4.08
N LEU A 52 4.85 -5.21 -4.91
CA LEU A 52 5.93 -4.28 -5.26
C LEU A 52 6.45 -3.51 -4.03
N ALA A 53 5.54 -3.00 -3.20
CA ALA A 53 5.93 -2.29 -1.98
C ALA A 53 6.71 -3.20 -1.03
N LYS A 54 6.29 -4.47 -0.89
CA LYS A 54 6.98 -5.47 -0.07
C LYS A 54 8.39 -5.76 -0.59
N SER A 55 8.55 -5.97 -1.89
CA SER A 55 9.85 -6.19 -2.52
C SER A 55 10.80 -5.01 -2.32
N ASN A 56 10.30 -3.78 -2.50
CA ASN A 56 11.09 -2.57 -2.27
C ASN A 56 11.51 -2.42 -0.79
N CYS A 57 10.64 -2.80 0.16
CA CYS A 57 10.98 -2.79 1.57
C CYS A 57 12.08 -3.82 1.91
N TYR A 58 12.04 -5.00 1.32
CA TYR A 58 13.09 -6.01 1.52
C TYR A 58 14.41 -5.56 0.92
N TYR A 59 14.39 -4.96 -0.27
CA TYR A 59 15.60 -4.41 -0.88
C TYR A 59 16.21 -3.30 -0.04
N ALA A 60 15.40 -2.37 0.48
CA ALA A 60 15.89 -1.32 1.38
C ALA A 60 16.46 -1.87 2.70
N ALA A 61 15.85 -2.91 3.25
CA ALA A 61 16.37 -3.58 4.45
C ALA A 61 17.70 -4.28 4.18
N TRP A 62 17.85 -4.93 3.04
CA TRP A 62 19.11 -5.50 2.59
C TRP A 62 20.18 -4.44 2.38
N ALA A 63 19.85 -3.33 1.66
CA ALA A 63 20.77 -2.22 1.43
C ALA A 63 21.26 -1.59 2.75
N LEU A 64 20.38 -1.52 3.76
CA LEU A 64 20.75 -1.04 5.10
C LEU A 64 21.68 -2.03 5.81
N SER A 65 21.42 -3.34 5.71
CA SER A 65 22.23 -4.37 6.39
C SER A 65 23.62 -4.54 5.80
N THR A 66 23.79 -4.20 4.53
CA THR A 66 25.06 -4.32 3.78
C THR A 66 25.80 -2.99 3.62
N ASP A 67 25.26 -1.90 4.21
CA ASP A 67 25.78 -0.53 4.05
C ASP A 67 25.99 -0.15 2.57
N SER A 68 25.02 -0.53 1.73
CA SER A 68 25.07 -0.32 0.29
C SER A 68 24.99 1.16 -0.06
N ALA A 69 25.72 1.59 -1.10
CA ALA A 69 25.65 2.93 -1.67
C ALA A 69 24.22 3.27 -2.19
N ASP A 70 23.42 2.25 -2.52
CA ASP A 70 22.04 2.42 -2.99
C ASP A 70 21.02 2.70 -1.86
N LEU A 71 21.45 2.70 -0.61
CA LEU A 71 20.54 2.87 0.55
C LEU A 71 19.65 4.11 0.45
N PRO A 72 20.13 5.30 0.03
CA PRO A 72 19.27 6.47 -0.10
C PRO A 72 18.14 6.30 -1.11
N SER A 73 18.43 5.77 -2.31
CA SER A 73 17.44 5.52 -3.35
C SER A 73 16.51 4.35 -3.00
N ALA A 74 17.04 3.28 -2.41
CA ALA A 74 16.27 2.13 -1.96
C ALA A 74 15.28 2.49 -0.86
N SER A 75 15.70 3.28 0.14
CA SER A 75 14.83 3.71 1.24
C SER A 75 13.72 4.65 0.77
N ALA A 76 14.04 5.58 -0.14
CA ALA A 76 13.05 6.50 -0.72
C ALA A 76 12.04 5.72 -1.60
N THR A 77 12.50 4.78 -2.42
CA THR A 77 11.64 3.91 -3.24
C THR A 77 10.71 3.07 -2.37
N ALA A 78 11.24 2.44 -1.33
CA ALA A 78 10.45 1.65 -0.39
C ALA A 78 9.37 2.51 0.28
N ARG A 79 9.71 3.72 0.71
CA ARG A 79 8.76 4.62 1.37
C ARG A 79 7.66 5.10 0.41
N VAL A 80 8.02 5.55 -0.79
CA VAL A 80 7.07 6.01 -1.81
C VAL A 80 6.11 4.88 -2.21
N SER A 81 6.63 3.68 -2.49
CA SER A 81 5.80 2.52 -2.88
C SER A 81 4.90 2.07 -1.73
N ALA A 82 5.39 2.07 -0.48
CA ALA A 82 4.60 1.69 0.68
C ALA A 82 3.41 2.65 0.94
N ILE A 83 3.64 3.98 0.84
CA ILE A 83 2.57 4.96 1.00
C ILE A 83 1.51 4.78 -0.09
N LYS A 84 1.93 4.69 -1.36
CA LYS A 84 1.01 4.52 -2.49
C LYS A 84 0.20 3.23 -2.40
N ALA A 85 0.85 2.11 -2.10
CA ALA A 85 0.17 0.83 -1.95
C ALA A 85 -0.88 0.86 -0.84
N TYR A 86 -0.56 1.48 0.31
CA TYR A 86 -1.51 1.55 1.41
C TYR A 86 -2.68 2.49 1.12
N GLN A 87 -2.44 3.62 0.47
CA GLN A 87 -3.50 4.52 0.03
C GLN A 87 -4.44 3.82 -0.96
N LEU A 88 -3.88 3.16 -1.98
CA LEU A 88 -4.66 2.40 -2.96
C LEU A 88 -5.50 1.32 -2.27
N CYS A 89 -4.88 0.45 -1.46
CA CYS A 89 -5.58 -0.65 -0.82
C CYS A 89 -6.69 -0.18 0.12
N SER A 90 -6.46 0.88 0.88
CA SER A 90 -7.47 1.40 1.80
C SER A 90 -8.65 2.07 1.07
N GLN A 91 -8.39 2.76 -0.04
CA GLN A 91 -9.41 3.39 -0.87
C GLN A 91 -10.25 2.35 -1.61
N GLU A 92 -9.59 1.39 -2.29
CA GLU A 92 -10.29 0.36 -3.05
C GLU A 92 -11.00 -0.65 -2.15
N ASN A 93 -10.55 -0.85 -0.91
CA ASN A 93 -11.29 -1.62 0.08
C ASN A 93 -12.65 -0.97 0.39
N ILE A 94 -12.68 0.35 0.68
CA ILE A 94 -13.94 1.08 0.86
C ILE A 94 -14.80 1.01 -0.40
N GLN A 95 -14.22 1.24 -1.57
CA GLN A 95 -14.94 1.21 -2.84
C GLN A 95 -15.55 -0.17 -3.12
N THR A 96 -14.84 -1.26 -2.79
CA THR A 96 -15.35 -2.63 -2.96
C THR A 96 -16.54 -2.91 -2.05
N HIS A 97 -16.54 -2.37 -0.83
CA HIS A 97 -17.67 -2.48 0.10
C HIS A 97 -18.83 -1.54 -0.27
N GLY A 98 -18.60 -0.54 -1.11
CA GLY A 98 -19.62 0.45 -1.48
C GLY A 98 -20.13 1.23 -0.27
N GLY A 99 -21.44 1.41 -0.15
CA GLY A 99 -22.05 2.10 0.98
C GLY A 99 -21.68 1.51 2.35
N ASN A 100 -21.53 0.19 2.43
CA ASN A 100 -21.14 -0.51 3.66
C ASN A 100 -19.72 -0.13 4.12
N GLY A 101 -18.82 0.27 3.21
CA GLY A 101 -17.46 0.69 3.55
C GLY A 101 -17.38 1.96 4.40
N PHE A 102 -18.47 2.73 4.49
CA PHE A 102 -18.58 3.93 5.33
C PHE A 102 -19.32 3.68 6.65
N THR A 103 -19.86 2.50 6.86
CA THR A 103 -20.58 2.15 8.08
C THR A 103 -19.62 1.70 9.18
N TRP A 104 -20.08 1.80 10.45
CA TRP A 104 -19.32 1.32 11.62
C TRP A 104 -19.29 -0.22 11.74
N GLU A 105 -20.10 -0.93 10.95
CA GLU A 105 -20.14 -2.39 10.91
C GLU A 105 -18.90 -2.99 10.25
N TYR A 106 -18.24 -2.21 9.39
CA TYR A 106 -17.02 -2.62 8.68
C TYR A 106 -15.84 -1.71 9.02
N ASP A 107 -14.69 -2.32 9.29
CA ASP A 107 -13.46 -1.63 9.69
C ASP A 107 -12.74 -0.90 8.54
N CYS A 108 -13.35 -0.81 7.35
CA CYS A 108 -12.75 -0.18 6.17
C CYS A 108 -12.26 1.25 6.43
N HIS A 109 -13.05 2.04 7.17
CA HIS A 109 -12.72 3.41 7.54
C HIS A 109 -11.49 3.51 8.45
N MET A 110 -11.25 2.50 9.29
CA MET A 110 -10.09 2.46 10.17
C MET A 110 -8.80 2.32 9.38
N PHE A 111 -8.78 1.42 8.37
CA PHE A 111 -7.64 1.28 7.47
C PHE A 111 -7.37 2.56 6.67
N TYR A 112 -8.42 3.23 6.20
CA TYR A 112 -8.29 4.48 5.48
C TYR A 112 -7.69 5.60 6.35
N ARG A 113 -8.21 5.80 7.57
CA ARG A 113 -7.67 6.77 8.52
C ARG A 113 -6.20 6.48 8.86
N ARG A 114 -5.87 5.22 9.11
CA ARG A 114 -4.51 4.79 9.39
C ARG A 114 -3.57 5.02 8.21
N SER A 115 -4.03 4.81 6.98
CA SER A 115 -3.24 5.10 5.78
C SER A 115 -2.87 6.57 5.67
N LYS A 116 -3.78 7.47 6.02
CA LYS A 116 -3.52 8.92 6.04
C LYS A 116 -2.49 9.30 7.10
N LEU A 117 -2.63 8.79 8.32
CA LEU A 117 -1.66 9.04 9.38
C LEU A 117 -0.26 8.54 9.00
N LEU A 118 -0.15 7.32 8.48
CA LEU A 118 1.13 6.74 8.08
C LEU A 118 1.74 7.43 6.86
N SER A 119 0.94 8.05 6.01
CA SER A 119 1.45 8.82 4.86
C SER A 119 2.11 10.14 5.25
N LEU A 120 1.76 10.68 6.42
CA LEU A 120 2.34 11.92 6.96
C LEU A 120 3.48 11.66 7.94
N ASN A 121 3.48 10.51 8.58
CA ASN A 121 4.53 10.13 9.52
C ASN A 121 5.87 9.98 8.79
N LEU A 122 6.95 10.50 9.34
CA LEU A 122 8.31 10.50 8.76
C LEU A 122 8.43 11.29 7.43
N GLY A 123 7.56 12.24 7.18
CA GLY A 123 7.56 13.09 5.99
C GLY A 123 6.52 12.71 4.94
N SER A 124 6.08 13.70 4.18
CA SER A 124 5.05 13.56 3.16
C SER A 124 5.54 12.76 1.94
N LEU A 125 4.59 12.26 1.13
CA LEU A 125 4.89 11.59 -0.13
C LEU A 125 5.72 12.48 -1.08
N SER A 126 5.40 13.77 -1.14
CA SER A 126 6.12 14.74 -1.98
C SER A 126 7.59 14.85 -1.55
N ASN A 127 7.85 14.96 -0.26
CA ASN A 127 9.21 15.03 0.29
C ASN A 127 10.03 13.78 -0.04
N TRP A 128 9.42 12.59 0.03
CA TRP A 128 10.12 11.36 -0.29
C TRP A 128 10.34 11.16 -1.79
N ARG A 129 9.44 11.68 -2.64
CA ARG A 129 9.65 11.72 -4.09
C ARG A 129 10.84 12.63 -4.45
N GLU A 130 10.92 13.78 -3.83
CA GLU A 130 12.05 14.71 -4.02
C GLU A 130 13.37 14.06 -3.62
N LYS A 131 13.44 13.43 -2.46
CA LYS A 131 14.62 12.65 -2.03
C LYS A 131 15.01 11.57 -3.02
N LEU A 132 14.01 10.87 -3.61
CA LEU A 132 14.28 9.84 -4.62
C LEU A 132 14.88 10.43 -5.87
N VAL A 133 14.32 11.51 -6.39
CA VAL A 133 14.83 12.20 -7.59
C VAL A 133 16.25 12.68 -7.36
N THR A 134 16.50 13.37 -6.25
CA THR A 134 17.85 13.85 -5.89
C THR A 134 18.87 12.72 -5.80
N SER A 135 18.50 11.58 -5.20
CA SER A 135 19.38 10.40 -5.16
C SER A 135 19.73 9.86 -6.54
N LEU A 136 18.72 9.79 -7.44
CA LEU A 136 18.92 9.31 -8.81
C LEU A 136 19.76 10.27 -9.66
N GLU A 137 19.58 11.58 -9.50
CA GLU A 137 20.40 12.59 -10.16
C GLU A 137 21.86 12.48 -9.73
N GLN A 138 22.13 12.32 -8.43
CA GLN A 138 23.49 12.15 -7.91
C GLN A 138 24.15 10.87 -8.40
N SER A 139 23.41 9.78 -8.56
CA SER A 139 23.95 8.51 -9.09
C SER A 139 24.24 8.57 -10.58
N ASN A 140 23.60 9.45 -11.36
CA ASN A 140 23.83 9.62 -12.79
C ASN A 140 25.00 10.59 -13.14
N ILE A 141 25.48 11.35 -12.17
CA ILE A 141 26.59 12.30 -12.34
C ILE A 141 27.96 11.63 -12.10
N ASN A 142 27.97 10.46 -11.46
CA ASN A 142 29.15 9.62 -11.20
C ASN A 142 29.27 8.50 -12.22
#